data_c023c8efa2fc9492b460fdb3da9ce54b
#
_entry.id   c023c8efa2fc9492b460fdb3da9ce54b
#
_cell.length_a   1.000
_cell.length_b   1.000
_cell.length_c   1.000
_cell.angle_alpha   90.00
_cell.angle_beta   90.00
_cell.angle_gamma   90.00
#
_symmetry.space_group_name_H-M   'P 1'
#
loop_
_entity.id
_entity.type
_entity.pdbx_description
1 polymer ?
#
loop_
_entity_poly.entity_id
_entity_poly.type
_entity_poly.pdbx_seq_one_letter_code
_entity_poly.pdbx_strand_id
1 'polypeptide(L)'
;MQIKDFAVEQWMNEWETKCTHNVAETCVYSLTLDQLFELTNTDKKAWLDNLCSRRFTYGDIEGQPGFLEGVARLYKTVEPGHIVPTHGATGANSLVISTLVEPGDHVVSVKPTYQQLYSIPEMCGAKVDILQLDRKNGYHVDVDALDTLVTDDTKLICINNASNPMGALLDTDTLKAIVEVARKHDAWVLCDEVYRLLTQTDEYCESVIDLYDKAVVTASMSKVWSFAGLRLGWAVTKSPELRR
;
A
#
# COMPACT_ATOMS: atom_id res chain seq x y z
N MET A 1 1.44 -23.59 -7.46
CA MET A 1 1.69 -22.26 -6.91
C MET A 1 2.88 -22.35 -5.97
N GLN A 2 3.95 -21.62 -6.22
CA GLN A 2 5.13 -21.52 -5.35
C GLN A 2 5.42 -20.06 -5.14
N ILE A 3 5.62 -19.63 -3.89
CA ILE A 3 6.07 -18.30 -3.55
C ILE A 3 7.50 -18.38 -3.00
N LYS A 4 8.35 -17.45 -3.43
CA LYS A 4 9.70 -17.33 -2.86
C LYS A 4 9.60 -16.88 -1.41
N ASP A 5 10.49 -17.39 -0.58
CA ASP A 5 10.61 -16.96 0.82
C ASP A 5 10.75 -15.44 0.91
N PHE A 6 10.03 -14.85 1.84
CA PHE A 6 10.10 -13.41 2.09
C PHE A 6 11.29 -13.14 3.02
N ALA A 7 12.46 -12.96 2.43
CA ALA A 7 13.74 -12.98 3.15
C ALA A 7 13.83 -11.94 4.28
N VAL A 8 13.29 -10.73 4.07
CA VAL A 8 13.29 -9.68 5.10
C VAL A 8 12.40 -10.06 6.27
N GLU A 9 11.21 -10.60 6.01
CA GLU A 9 10.27 -11.03 7.06
C GLU A 9 10.84 -12.22 7.85
N GLN A 10 11.51 -13.17 7.19
CA GLN A 10 12.17 -14.27 7.89
C GLN A 10 13.27 -13.76 8.81
N TRP A 11 14.09 -12.80 8.33
CA TRP A 11 15.11 -12.17 9.14
C TRP A 11 14.50 -11.38 10.31
N MET A 12 13.43 -10.62 10.09
CA MET A 12 12.71 -9.89 11.13
C MET A 12 12.12 -10.84 12.18
N ASN A 13 11.47 -11.93 11.75
CA ASN A 13 10.92 -12.94 12.67
C ASN A 13 11.98 -13.55 13.60
N GLU A 14 13.22 -13.66 13.13
CA GLU A 14 14.31 -14.14 13.97
C GLU A 14 14.81 -13.09 14.97
N TRP A 15 14.90 -11.83 14.59
CA TRP A 15 15.65 -10.81 15.34
C TRP A 15 14.79 -9.73 15.99
N GLU A 16 13.63 -9.39 15.44
CA GLU A 16 12.82 -8.24 15.85
C GLU A 16 12.53 -8.19 17.35
N THR A 17 12.21 -9.34 17.95
CA THR A 17 11.87 -9.45 19.37
C THR A 17 13.04 -9.88 20.27
N LYS A 18 14.20 -10.20 19.69
CA LYS A 18 15.39 -10.69 20.41
C LYS A 18 16.48 -9.64 20.57
N CYS A 19 16.51 -8.64 19.71
CA CYS A 19 17.53 -7.59 19.77
C CYS A 19 17.24 -6.60 20.90
N THR A 20 18.31 -6.07 21.51
CA THR A 20 18.20 -5.05 22.55
C THR A 20 17.79 -3.70 21.98
N HIS A 21 18.21 -3.40 20.76
CA HIS A 21 17.90 -2.15 20.05
C HIS A 21 17.46 -2.50 18.63
N ASN A 22 16.18 -2.36 18.36
CA ASN A 22 15.65 -2.53 17.01
C ASN A 22 15.76 -1.21 16.24
N VAL A 23 16.69 -1.16 15.28
CA VAL A 23 16.91 0.00 14.39
C VAL A 23 16.56 -0.33 12.94
N ALA A 24 15.99 -1.50 12.69
CA ALA A 24 15.61 -1.97 11.35
C ALA A 24 14.12 -1.84 11.06
N GLU A 25 13.30 -1.61 12.08
CA GLU A 25 11.87 -1.45 11.93
C GLU A 25 11.52 -0.14 11.24
N THR A 26 10.57 -0.20 10.32
CA THR A 26 10.10 0.97 9.55
C THR A 26 8.79 1.57 10.07
N CYS A 27 8.29 1.11 11.21
CA CYS A 27 7.14 1.71 11.89
C CYS A 27 7.55 2.96 12.67
N VAL A 28 6.66 3.94 12.77
CA VAL A 28 6.77 4.96 13.81
C VAL A 28 6.44 4.34 15.16
N TYR A 29 6.78 5.01 16.26
CA TYR A 29 6.52 4.51 17.61
C TYR A 29 5.04 4.13 17.78
N SER A 30 4.79 2.88 18.20
CA SER A 30 3.43 2.36 18.36
C SER A 30 2.75 2.94 19.59
N LEU A 31 1.54 3.46 19.40
CA LEU A 31 0.73 4.03 20.48
C LEU A 31 -0.01 2.94 21.27
N THR A 32 -0.22 3.19 22.55
CA THR A 32 -1.20 2.46 23.36
C THR A 32 -2.60 3.05 23.14
N LEU A 33 -3.66 2.30 23.50
CA LEU A 33 -5.03 2.85 23.47
C LEU A 33 -5.19 4.04 24.42
N ASP A 34 -4.49 4.05 25.57
CA ASP A 34 -4.54 5.16 26.50
C ASP A 34 -3.99 6.44 25.88
N GLN A 35 -2.84 6.35 25.21
CA GLN A 35 -2.28 7.47 24.46
C GLN A 35 -3.21 7.94 23.32
N LEU A 36 -3.89 7.01 22.63
CA LEU A 36 -4.87 7.38 21.63
C LEU A 36 -6.06 8.14 22.21
N PHE A 37 -6.60 7.66 23.34
CA PHE A 37 -7.71 8.35 24.03
C PHE A 37 -7.31 9.75 24.48
N GLU A 38 -6.09 9.92 25.00
CA GLU A 38 -5.55 11.24 25.36
C GLU A 38 -5.45 12.16 24.14
N LEU A 39 -4.85 11.69 23.03
CA LEU A 39 -4.68 12.46 21.80
C LEU A 39 -6.01 12.87 21.16
N THR A 40 -7.02 12.01 21.25
CA THR A 40 -8.33 12.25 20.65
C THR A 40 -9.33 12.87 21.62
N ASN A 41 -8.94 13.10 22.87
CA ASN A 41 -9.84 13.53 23.96
C ASN A 41 -11.10 12.65 24.08
N THR A 42 -10.91 11.32 23.94
CA THR A 42 -12.00 10.34 23.98
C THR A 42 -12.24 9.86 25.40
N ASP A 43 -13.51 9.84 25.85
CA ASP A 43 -13.87 9.23 27.14
C ASP A 43 -13.64 7.70 27.08
N LYS A 44 -12.53 7.28 27.67
CA LYS A 44 -12.13 5.88 27.74
C LYS A 44 -13.20 4.98 28.35
N LYS A 45 -13.86 5.44 29.45
CA LYS A 45 -14.88 4.63 30.11
C LYS A 45 -16.09 4.42 29.22
N ALA A 46 -16.63 5.49 28.64
CA ALA A 46 -17.76 5.40 27.75
C ALA A 46 -17.45 4.54 26.51
N TRP A 47 -16.22 4.65 25.96
CA TRP A 47 -15.78 3.84 24.84
C TRP A 47 -15.69 2.35 25.18
N LEU A 48 -15.12 2.00 26.34
CA LEU A 48 -15.03 0.61 26.82
C LEU A 48 -16.40 0.03 27.13
N ASP A 49 -17.27 0.77 27.80
CA ASP A 49 -18.65 0.33 28.10
C ASP A 49 -19.41 0.04 26.79
N ASN A 50 -19.25 0.89 25.78
CA ASN A 50 -19.83 0.67 24.45
C ASN A 50 -19.26 -0.60 23.78
N LEU A 51 -17.94 -0.78 23.81
CA LEU A 51 -17.30 -1.96 23.24
C LEU A 51 -17.78 -3.25 23.90
N CYS A 52 -17.83 -3.28 25.24
CA CYS A 52 -18.26 -4.44 26.03
C CYS A 52 -19.73 -4.79 25.81
N SER A 53 -20.58 -3.83 25.42
CA SER A 53 -22.00 -4.06 25.14
C SER A 53 -22.27 -4.63 23.73
N ARG A 54 -21.28 -4.60 22.85
CA ARG A 54 -21.44 -5.08 21.48
C ARG A 54 -21.49 -6.60 21.38
N ARG A 55 -22.39 -7.09 20.55
CA ARG A 55 -22.41 -8.51 20.20
C ARG A 55 -21.36 -8.79 19.13
N PHE A 56 -20.66 -9.92 19.22
CA PHE A 56 -19.73 -10.40 18.20
C PHE A 56 -20.51 -11.06 17.05
N THR A 57 -21.22 -10.25 16.32
CA THR A 57 -21.88 -10.64 15.05
C THR A 57 -21.16 -10.01 13.88
N TYR A 58 -21.54 -10.38 12.65
CA TYR A 58 -21.06 -9.67 11.47
C TYR A 58 -21.44 -8.20 11.57
N GLY A 59 -20.49 -7.35 11.26
CA GLY A 59 -20.68 -5.90 11.18
C GLY A 59 -21.09 -5.47 9.76
N ASP A 60 -20.70 -4.25 9.39
CA ASP A 60 -20.89 -3.73 8.05
C ASP A 60 -20.02 -4.54 7.06
N ILE A 61 -20.64 -5.25 6.15
CA ILE A 61 -19.97 -6.21 5.26
C ILE A 61 -18.91 -5.53 4.38
N GLU A 62 -19.22 -4.35 3.87
CA GLU A 62 -18.29 -3.59 3.02
C GLU A 62 -17.29 -2.73 3.82
N GLY A 63 -17.42 -2.67 5.13
CA GLY A 63 -16.58 -1.91 6.04
C GLY A 63 -17.36 -0.90 6.88
N GLN A 64 -16.84 -0.63 8.06
CA GLN A 64 -17.47 0.29 9.01
C GLN A 64 -17.46 1.73 8.45
N PRO A 65 -18.62 2.43 8.40
CA PRO A 65 -18.76 3.72 7.73
C PRO A 65 -17.74 4.79 8.18
N GLY A 66 -17.55 4.95 9.48
CA GLY A 66 -16.59 5.93 10.00
C GLY A 66 -15.13 5.62 9.61
N PHE A 67 -14.77 4.33 9.43
CA PHE A 67 -13.48 3.96 8.89
C PHE A 67 -13.35 4.34 7.43
N LEU A 68 -14.35 4.00 6.60
CA LEU A 68 -14.36 4.32 5.18
C LEU A 68 -14.32 5.83 4.93
N GLU A 69 -15.11 6.61 5.68
CA GLU A 69 -15.10 8.06 5.64
C GLU A 69 -13.74 8.65 6.07
N GLY A 70 -13.13 8.09 7.13
CA GLY A 70 -11.82 8.49 7.60
C GLY A 70 -10.73 8.27 6.55
N VAL A 71 -10.74 7.11 5.90
CA VAL A 71 -9.79 6.79 4.83
C VAL A 71 -10.04 7.66 3.59
N ALA A 72 -11.30 7.90 3.20
CA ALA A 72 -11.62 8.73 2.04
C ALA A 72 -11.01 10.14 2.14
N ARG A 73 -10.98 10.72 3.34
CA ARG A 73 -10.39 12.05 3.59
C ARG A 73 -8.87 12.15 3.35
N LEU A 74 -8.20 11.02 3.22
CA LEU A 74 -6.76 10.98 2.91
C LEU A 74 -6.45 11.24 1.43
N TYR A 75 -7.47 11.29 0.60
CA TYR A 75 -7.40 11.41 -0.86
C TYR A 75 -8.29 12.57 -1.33
N LYS A 76 -8.03 13.08 -2.54
CA LYS A 76 -8.77 14.25 -3.09
C LYS A 76 -10.07 13.85 -3.78
N THR A 77 -10.09 12.68 -4.42
CA THR A 77 -11.17 12.26 -5.33
C THR A 77 -11.81 10.92 -4.93
N VAL A 78 -11.48 10.41 -3.74
CA VAL A 78 -11.95 9.11 -3.25
C VAL A 78 -13.20 9.30 -2.41
N GLU A 79 -14.19 8.46 -2.67
CA GLU A 79 -15.41 8.33 -1.87
C GLU A 79 -15.36 7.04 -1.03
N PRO A 80 -16.12 6.95 0.08
CA PRO A 80 -16.16 5.75 0.92
C PRO A 80 -16.39 4.47 0.13
N GLY A 81 -17.21 4.54 -0.91
CA GLY A 81 -17.50 3.42 -1.81
C GLY A 81 -16.33 2.94 -2.67
N HIS A 82 -15.21 3.64 -2.74
CA HIS A 82 -14.01 3.23 -3.46
C HIS A 82 -13.03 2.41 -2.60
N ILE A 83 -13.33 2.22 -1.31
CA ILE A 83 -12.41 1.65 -0.33
C ILE A 83 -12.82 0.21 0.02
N VAL A 84 -11.85 -0.69 0.04
CA VAL A 84 -11.99 -2.07 0.50
C VAL A 84 -11.10 -2.28 1.71
N PRO A 85 -11.65 -2.46 2.93
CA PRO A 85 -10.88 -2.77 4.12
C PRO A 85 -10.18 -4.12 4.02
N THR A 86 -8.96 -4.20 4.55
CA THR A 86 -8.14 -5.42 4.50
C THR A 86 -7.37 -5.64 5.80
N HIS A 87 -6.80 -6.84 5.95
CA HIS A 87 -5.92 -7.17 7.07
C HIS A 87 -4.49 -6.64 6.85
N GLY A 88 -4.31 -5.33 7.01
CA GLY A 88 -3.06 -4.61 6.73
C GLY A 88 -2.81 -4.44 5.24
N ALA A 89 -1.76 -3.67 4.88
CA ALA A 89 -1.36 -3.47 3.48
C ALA A 89 -0.92 -4.78 2.81
N THR A 90 -0.36 -5.72 3.57
CA THR A 90 -0.01 -7.06 3.08
C THR A 90 -1.22 -7.78 2.49
N GLY A 91 -2.36 -7.73 3.19
CA GLY A 91 -3.63 -8.28 2.70
C GLY A 91 -4.16 -7.51 1.49
N ALA A 92 -4.01 -6.17 1.48
CA ALA A 92 -4.43 -5.34 0.35
C ALA A 92 -3.62 -5.66 -0.92
N ASN A 93 -2.29 -5.69 -0.82
CA ASN A 93 -1.41 -6.02 -1.95
C ASN A 93 -1.74 -7.42 -2.52
N SER A 94 -1.88 -8.40 -1.62
CA SER A 94 -2.21 -9.77 -2.03
C SER A 94 -3.56 -9.85 -2.75
N LEU A 95 -4.58 -9.22 -2.19
CA LEU A 95 -5.92 -9.19 -2.78
C LEU A 95 -5.90 -8.55 -4.17
N VAL A 96 -5.35 -7.33 -4.29
CA VAL A 96 -5.31 -6.57 -5.54
C VAL A 96 -4.55 -7.33 -6.62
N ILE A 97 -3.35 -7.82 -6.31
CA ILE A 97 -2.53 -8.52 -7.31
C ILE A 97 -3.20 -9.83 -7.75
N SER A 98 -3.74 -10.62 -6.80
CA SER A 98 -4.41 -11.88 -7.14
C SER A 98 -5.74 -11.69 -7.89
N THR A 99 -6.34 -10.50 -7.83
CA THR A 99 -7.55 -10.16 -8.57
C THR A 99 -7.24 -9.69 -10.00
N LEU A 100 -6.13 -8.93 -10.16
CA LEU A 100 -5.77 -8.34 -11.45
C LEU A 100 -4.93 -9.26 -12.33
N VAL A 101 -4.11 -10.11 -11.73
CA VAL A 101 -3.02 -10.83 -12.43
C VAL A 101 -3.38 -12.30 -12.62
N GLU A 102 -3.37 -12.73 -13.87
CA GLU A 102 -3.58 -14.11 -14.30
C GLU A 102 -2.26 -14.75 -14.79
N PRO A 103 -2.20 -16.10 -14.85
CA PRO A 103 -1.04 -16.79 -15.41
C PRO A 103 -0.76 -16.36 -16.85
N GLY A 104 0.48 -15.94 -17.12
CA GLY A 104 0.92 -15.46 -18.43
C GLY A 104 0.86 -13.95 -18.62
N ASP A 105 0.19 -13.22 -17.74
CA ASP A 105 0.20 -11.75 -17.78
C ASP A 105 1.61 -11.18 -17.63
N HIS A 106 1.83 -10.00 -18.21
CA HIS A 106 3.05 -9.23 -18.05
C HIS A 106 2.88 -8.17 -16.95
N VAL A 107 3.82 -8.15 -16.02
CA VAL A 107 3.87 -7.19 -14.92
C VAL A 107 5.23 -6.50 -14.89
N VAL A 108 5.25 -5.19 -14.73
CA VAL A 108 6.48 -4.43 -14.48
C VAL A 108 6.51 -4.01 -13.00
N SER A 109 7.60 -4.33 -12.30
CA SER A 109 7.81 -3.91 -10.92
C SER A 109 9.19 -3.25 -10.76
N VAL A 110 9.40 -2.55 -9.66
CA VAL A 110 10.68 -1.89 -9.36
C VAL A 110 11.49 -2.72 -8.36
N LYS A 111 12.84 -2.58 -8.36
CA LYS A 111 13.73 -3.09 -7.29
C LYS A 111 14.84 -2.07 -7.01
N PRO A 112 15.23 -1.89 -5.72
CA PRO A 112 14.66 -2.53 -4.53
C PRO A 112 13.27 -1.98 -4.19
N THR A 113 12.39 -2.86 -3.70
CA THR A 113 11.05 -2.53 -3.20
C THR A 113 10.56 -3.61 -2.24
N TYR A 114 9.38 -3.40 -1.65
CA TYR A 114 8.73 -4.42 -0.82
C TYR A 114 8.43 -5.68 -1.64
N GLN A 115 8.88 -6.83 -1.17
CA GLN A 115 8.94 -8.08 -1.95
C GLN A 115 7.60 -8.49 -2.56
N GLN A 116 6.47 -8.21 -1.90
CA GLN A 116 5.15 -8.57 -2.41
C GLN A 116 4.87 -8.02 -3.82
N LEU A 117 5.39 -6.83 -4.14
CA LEU A 117 5.12 -6.17 -5.42
C LEU A 117 5.70 -6.87 -6.64
N TYR A 118 6.59 -7.85 -6.45
CA TYR A 118 7.07 -8.70 -7.53
C TYR A 118 6.90 -10.19 -7.27
N SER A 119 6.94 -10.65 -6.01
CA SER A 119 6.81 -12.08 -5.70
C SER A 119 5.38 -12.59 -5.82
N ILE A 120 4.37 -11.78 -5.53
CA ILE A 120 2.97 -12.20 -5.69
C ILE A 120 2.60 -12.30 -7.18
N PRO A 121 2.92 -11.33 -8.05
CA PRO A 121 2.74 -11.53 -9.50
C PRO A 121 3.44 -12.79 -10.02
N GLU A 122 4.71 -13.03 -9.62
CA GLU A 122 5.41 -14.28 -9.97
C GLU A 122 4.66 -15.53 -9.49
N MET A 123 4.12 -15.50 -8.27
CA MET A 123 3.31 -16.58 -7.70
C MET A 123 2.01 -16.81 -8.49
N CYS A 124 1.39 -15.75 -8.99
CA CYS A 124 0.21 -15.82 -9.86
C CYS A 124 0.53 -16.38 -11.26
N GLY A 125 1.81 -16.54 -11.59
CA GLY A 125 2.26 -17.07 -12.89
C GLY A 125 2.50 -16.00 -13.95
N ALA A 126 2.59 -14.74 -13.55
CA ALA A 126 2.95 -13.64 -14.45
C ALA A 126 4.42 -13.66 -14.82
N LYS A 127 4.71 -13.11 -15.99
CA LYS A 127 6.06 -12.69 -16.36
C LYS A 127 6.32 -11.32 -15.73
N VAL A 128 7.32 -11.25 -14.84
CA VAL A 128 7.66 -10.02 -14.13
C VAL A 128 8.97 -9.45 -14.66
N ASP A 129 8.90 -8.30 -15.29
CA ASP A 129 10.08 -7.52 -15.67
C ASP A 129 10.37 -6.47 -14.56
N ILE A 130 11.66 -6.29 -14.26
CA ILE A 130 12.11 -5.45 -13.14
C ILE A 130 12.81 -4.21 -13.66
N LEU A 131 12.26 -3.04 -13.32
CA LEU A 131 12.97 -1.78 -13.41
C LEU A 131 13.93 -1.67 -12.22
N GLN A 132 15.23 -1.73 -12.50
CA GLN A 132 16.25 -1.59 -11.46
C GLN A 132 16.43 -0.12 -11.09
N LEU A 133 16.10 0.21 -9.84
CA LEU A 133 16.37 1.55 -9.28
C LEU A 133 17.86 1.67 -8.95
N ASP A 134 18.47 2.81 -9.30
CA ASP A 134 19.92 3.03 -9.14
C ASP A 134 20.18 4.12 -8.09
N ARG A 135 21.22 3.91 -7.31
CA ARG A 135 21.72 4.88 -6.33
C ARG A 135 22.13 6.21 -6.98
N LYS A 136 22.58 6.18 -8.25
CA LYS A 136 23.05 7.38 -8.96
C LYS A 136 21.94 8.41 -9.17
N ASN A 137 20.68 7.97 -9.27
CA ASN A 137 19.52 8.84 -9.36
C ASN A 137 18.70 8.87 -8.05
N GLY A 138 19.30 8.54 -6.90
CA GLY A 138 18.63 8.54 -5.61
C GLY A 138 17.53 7.48 -5.46
N TYR A 139 17.59 6.40 -6.23
CA TYR A 139 16.57 5.35 -6.30
C TYR A 139 15.18 5.83 -6.77
N HIS A 140 15.14 6.93 -7.51
CA HIS A 140 13.92 7.36 -8.21
C HIS A 140 13.64 6.48 -9.43
N VAL A 141 12.37 6.41 -9.80
CA VAL A 141 11.94 5.73 -11.03
C VAL A 141 12.46 6.51 -12.24
N ASP A 142 13.22 5.83 -13.09
CA ASP A 142 13.59 6.32 -14.41
C ASP A 142 12.42 6.04 -15.35
N VAL A 143 11.68 7.10 -15.72
CA VAL A 143 10.46 6.99 -16.51
C VAL A 143 10.73 6.56 -17.94
N ASP A 144 11.85 6.95 -18.53
CA ASP A 144 12.22 6.54 -19.89
C ASP A 144 12.56 5.04 -19.92
N ALA A 145 13.27 4.56 -18.90
CA ALA A 145 13.53 3.14 -18.74
C ALA A 145 12.24 2.35 -18.45
N LEU A 146 11.29 2.92 -17.68
CA LEU A 146 9.98 2.32 -17.46
C LEU A 146 9.20 2.20 -18.78
N ASP A 147 9.13 3.26 -19.60
CA ASP A 147 8.43 3.26 -20.91
C ASP A 147 9.02 2.21 -21.88
N THR A 148 10.30 1.89 -21.71
CA THR A 148 10.94 0.82 -22.50
C THR A 148 10.51 -0.58 -22.08
N LEU A 149 10.19 -0.80 -20.79
CA LEU A 149 9.77 -2.09 -20.26
C LEU A 149 8.27 -2.33 -20.42
N VAL A 150 7.46 -1.27 -20.37
CA VAL A 150 6.01 -1.37 -20.48
C VAL A 150 5.61 -1.54 -21.96
N THR A 151 4.77 -2.53 -22.23
CA THR A 151 4.27 -2.85 -23.58
C THR A 151 2.74 -2.94 -23.56
N ASP A 152 2.13 -3.09 -24.73
CA ASP A 152 0.67 -3.27 -24.84
C ASP A 152 0.17 -4.57 -24.17
N ASP A 153 1.06 -5.52 -23.89
CA ASP A 153 0.76 -6.72 -23.11
C ASP A 153 0.89 -6.51 -21.59
N THR A 154 1.36 -5.35 -21.14
CA THR A 154 1.57 -5.08 -19.72
C THR A 154 0.23 -4.89 -19.01
N LYS A 155 -0.08 -5.78 -18.09
CA LYS A 155 -1.29 -5.75 -17.27
C LYS A 155 -1.19 -4.77 -16.11
N LEU A 156 -0.03 -4.75 -15.43
CA LEU A 156 0.14 -4.07 -14.16
C LEU A 156 1.55 -3.50 -13.99
N ILE A 157 1.63 -2.26 -13.52
CA ILE A 157 2.85 -1.61 -13.04
C ILE A 157 2.77 -1.52 -11.52
N CYS A 158 3.76 -2.07 -10.80
CA CYS A 158 3.82 -2.05 -9.34
C CYS A 158 4.91 -1.10 -8.86
N ILE A 159 4.53 -0.09 -8.07
CA ILE A 159 5.45 0.87 -7.44
C ILE A 159 5.14 1.02 -5.94
N ASN A 160 6.08 1.60 -5.20
CA ASN A 160 5.90 1.91 -3.77
C ASN A 160 6.35 3.36 -3.51
N ASN A 161 5.46 4.19 -2.95
CA ASN A 161 5.71 5.61 -2.70
C ASN A 161 5.19 6.08 -1.32
N ALA A 162 6.05 6.57 -0.41
CA ALA A 162 7.52 6.54 -0.48
C ALA A 162 8.05 5.11 -0.44
N SER A 163 9.21 4.87 -1.06
CA SER A 163 9.72 3.52 -1.28
C SER A 163 10.32 2.88 -0.02
N ASN A 164 10.02 1.61 0.20
CA ASN A 164 10.72 0.74 1.14
C ASN A 164 11.65 -0.20 0.33
N PRO A 165 12.97 -0.27 0.61
CA PRO A 165 13.66 0.28 1.79
C PRO A 165 14.38 1.62 1.57
N MET A 166 14.29 2.24 0.39
CA MET A 166 15.16 3.35 0.01
C MET A 166 14.71 4.72 0.56
N GLY A 167 13.44 4.88 0.96
CA GLY A 167 12.88 6.15 1.40
C GLY A 167 12.75 7.20 0.29
N ALA A 168 12.98 6.82 -0.97
CA ALA A 168 12.81 7.73 -2.10
C ALA A 168 11.33 8.10 -2.26
N LEU A 169 11.06 9.39 -2.40
CA LEU A 169 9.74 9.93 -2.60
C LEU A 169 9.60 10.39 -4.06
N LEU A 170 8.66 9.79 -4.77
CA LEU A 170 8.28 10.23 -6.11
C LEU A 170 7.45 11.50 -5.99
N ASP A 171 7.86 12.55 -6.66
CA ASP A 171 7.10 13.77 -6.74
C ASP A 171 5.89 13.65 -7.69
N THR A 172 5.05 14.66 -7.67
CA THR A 172 3.82 14.68 -8.47
C THR A 172 4.08 14.58 -9.98
N ASP A 173 5.15 15.17 -10.46
CA ASP A 173 5.45 15.16 -11.90
C ASP A 173 5.95 13.79 -12.34
N THR A 174 6.78 13.14 -11.53
CA THR A 174 7.19 11.74 -11.75
C THR A 174 5.98 10.80 -11.72
N LEU A 175 5.07 10.95 -10.74
CA LEU A 175 3.85 10.14 -10.68
C LEU A 175 2.97 10.33 -11.92
N LYS A 176 2.79 11.56 -12.40
CA LYS A 176 2.07 11.84 -13.65
C LYS A 176 2.74 11.19 -14.85
N ALA A 177 4.06 11.27 -14.94
CA ALA A 177 4.80 10.64 -16.03
C ALA A 177 4.64 9.10 -16.03
N ILE A 178 4.70 8.45 -14.86
CA ILE A 178 4.41 7.01 -14.72
C ILE A 178 2.97 6.70 -15.17
N VAL A 179 2.01 7.53 -14.78
CA VAL A 179 0.60 7.38 -15.20
C VAL A 179 0.45 7.51 -16.72
N GLU A 180 1.17 8.43 -17.36
CA GLU A 180 1.12 8.55 -18.82
C GLU A 180 1.70 7.32 -19.53
N VAL A 181 2.77 6.73 -19.02
CA VAL A 181 3.28 5.43 -19.51
C VAL A 181 2.21 4.34 -19.38
N ALA A 182 1.57 4.23 -18.21
CA ALA A 182 0.50 3.25 -18.00
C ALA A 182 -0.69 3.49 -18.94
N ARG A 183 -1.10 4.75 -19.12
CA ARG A 183 -2.23 5.15 -19.99
C ARG A 183 -1.99 4.81 -21.45
N LYS A 184 -0.77 5.02 -21.94
CA LYS A 184 -0.35 4.71 -23.32
C LYS A 184 -0.57 3.23 -23.67
N HIS A 185 -0.39 2.35 -22.69
CA HIS A 185 -0.48 0.90 -22.86
C HIS A 185 -1.72 0.28 -22.17
N ASP A 186 -2.65 1.11 -21.72
CA ASP A 186 -3.88 0.69 -21.01
C ASP A 186 -3.62 -0.18 -19.76
N ALA A 187 -2.43 -0.06 -19.16
CA ALA A 187 -1.99 -0.84 -17.99
C ALA A 187 -2.56 -0.29 -16.67
N TRP A 188 -2.74 -1.16 -15.70
CA TRP A 188 -3.05 -0.77 -14.32
C TRP A 188 -1.79 -0.27 -13.61
N VAL A 189 -1.98 0.61 -12.61
CA VAL A 189 -0.92 1.02 -11.68
C VAL A 189 -1.32 0.64 -10.26
N LEU A 190 -0.55 -0.23 -9.62
CA LEU A 190 -0.61 -0.48 -8.19
C LEU A 190 0.48 0.34 -7.50
N CYS A 191 0.07 1.25 -6.61
CA CYS A 191 0.99 1.99 -5.75
C CYS A 191 0.77 1.58 -4.29
N ASP A 192 1.77 0.97 -3.68
CA ASP A 192 1.80 0.81 -2.22
C ASP A 192 2.18 2.15 -1.59
N GLU A 193 1.19 2.80 -0.96
CA GLU A 193 1.32 4.13 -0.37
C GLU A 193 1.37 4.09 1.16
N VAL A 194 1.76 2.98 1.74
CA VAL A 194 1.80 2.80 3.20
C VAL A 194 2.63 3.86 3.93
N TYR A 195 3.57 4.51 3.25
CA TYR A 195 4.41 5.59 3.77
C TYR A 195 4.06 6.99 3.23
N ARG A 196 3.07 7.15 2.37
CA ARG A 196 2.76 8.40 1.65
C ARG A 196 2.65 9.64 2.54
N LEU A 197 2.17 9.49 3.77
CA LEU A 197 1.98 10.59 4.71
C LEU A 197 3.22 10.89 5.58
N LEU A 198 4.32 10.14 5.44
CA LEU A 198 5.60 10.41 6.09
C LEU A 198 6.47 11.30 5.19
N THR A 199 6.02 12.53 4.95
CA THR A 199 6.79 13.54 4.27
C THR A 199 7.54 14.42 5.28
N GLN A 200 8.60 15.09 4.82
CA GLN A 200 9.34 16.05 5.64
C GLN A 200 8.79 17.49 5.50
N THR A 201 7.62 17.63 4.90
CA THR A 201 6.91 18.89 4.69
C THR A 201 5.51 18.79 5.25
N ASP A 202 4.81 19.92 5.40
CA ASP A 202 3.41 19.95 5.83
C ASP A 202 2.44 19.50 4.72
N GLU A 203 2.93 19.29 3.49
CA GLU A 203 2.14 18.81 2.37
C GLU A 203 2.33 17.31 2.16
N TYR A 204 1.22 16.59 1.95
CA TYR A 204 1.25 15.19 1.59
C TYR A 204 1.60 15.01 0.11
N CYS A 205 2.37 13.95 -0.17
CA CYS A 205 2.58 13.53 -1.54
C CYS A 205 1.25 13.22 -2.23
N GLU A 206 1.15 13.54 -3.51
CA GLU A 206 -0.02 13.18 -4.34
C GLU A 206 -0.21 11.67 -4.35
N SER A 207 -1.46 11.23 -4.41
CA SER A 207 -1.78 9.81 -4.56
C SER A 207 -2.03 9.47 -6.02
N VAL A 208 -1.56 8.31 -6.46
CA VAL A 208 -1.78 7.88 -7.85
C VAL A 208 -3.27 7.66 -8.16
N ILE A 209 -4.10 7.36 -7.17
CA ILE A 209 -5.56 7.22 -7.36
C ILE A 209 -6.25 8.53 -7.75
N ASP A 210 -5.65 9.67 -7.38
CA ASP A 210 -6.16 10.99 -7.74
C ASP A 210 -5.72 11.42 -9.16
N LEU A 211 -4.82 10.67 -9.80
CA LEU A 211 -4.24 10.96 -11.10
C LEU A 211 -4.72 10.02 -12.22
N TYR A 212 -5.19 8.80 -11.87
CA TYR A 212 -5.48 7.76 -12.85
C TYR A 212 -6.65 6.87 -12.45
N ASP A 213 -7.58 6.62 -13.38
CA ASP A 213 -8.76 5.80 -13.10
C ASP A 213 -8.44 4.29 -13.02
N LYS A 214 -7.42 3.82 -13.76
CA LYS A 214 -6.88 2.45 -13.63
C LYS A 214 -5.75 2.38 -12.57
N ALA A 215 -5.82 3.20 -11.54
CA ALA A 215 -4.94 3.07 -10.37
C ALA A 215 -5.63 2.25 -9.27
N VAL A 216 -4.79 1.53 -8.53
CA VAL A 216 -5.13 0.95 -7.23
C VAL A 216 -4.07 1.38 -6.23
N VAL A 217 -4.52 1.82 -5.07
CA VAL A 217 -3.64 2.20 -3.96
C VAL A 217 -3.85 1.25 -2.81
N THR A 218 -2.76 0.86 -2.16
CA THR A 218 -2.81 0.10 -0.92
C THR A 218 -2.13 0.86 0.20
N ALA A 219 -2.70 0.80 1.40
CA ALA A 219 -2.13 1.42 2.58
C ALA A 219 -2.63 0.74 3.87
N SER A 220 -2.14 1.18 5.03
CA SER A 220 -2.56 0.63 6.32
C SER A 220 -2.30 1.57 7.49
N MET A 221 -2.87 1.23 8.64
CA MET A 221 -2.58 1.89 9.92
C MET A 221 -1.21 1.51 10.50
N SER A 222 -0.46 0.60 9.88
CA SER A 222 0.73 -0.01 10.48
C SER A 222 1.92 0.93 10.62
N LYS A 223 2.17 1.78 9.63
CA LYS A 223 3.41 2.55 9.53
C LYS A 223 3.23 3.98 10.01
N VAL A 224 2.43 4.76 9.31
CA VAL A 224 2.21 6.19 9.56
C VAL A 224 1.40 6.43 10.85
N TRP A 225 0.44 5.56 11.13
CA TRP A 225 -0.56 5.75 12.17
C TRP A 225 -0.24 5.08 13.51
N SER A 226 0.92 4.43 13.64
CA SER A 226 1.37 3.79 14.89
C SER A 226 0.56 2.57 15.36
N PHE A 227 -0.23 1.95 14.49
CA PHE A 227 -1.15 0.87 14.86
C PHE A 227 -0.91 -0.44 14.08
N ALA A 228 0.33 -0.86 13.98
CA ALA A 228 0.68 -2.11 13.29
C ALA A 228 -0.08 -3.33 13.84
N GLY A 229 -0.28 -3.39 15.17
CA GLY A 229 -0.97 -4.48 15.84
C GLY A 229 -2.47 -4.60 15.54
N LEU A 230 -3.14 -3.54 15.07
CA LEU A 230 -4.57 -3.59 14.70
C LEU A 230 -4.82 -4.37 13.42
N ARG A 231 -3.80 -4.64 12.61
CA ARG A 231 -3.92 -5.34 11.31
C ARG A 231 -4.96 -4.70 10.39
N LEU A 232 -5.10 -3.37 10.42
CA LEU A 232 -6.07 -2.63 9.64
C LEU A 232 -5.39 -1.96 8.44
N GLY A 233 -5.85 -2.28 7.25
CA GLY A 233 -5.41 -1.72 5.98
C GLY A 233 -6.55 -1.55 5.01
N TRP A 234 -6.25 -1.10 3.82
CA TRP A 234 -7.22 -0.88 2.75
C TRP A 234 -6.59 -0.91 1.37
N ALA A 235 -7.42 -1.26 0.39
CA ALA A 235 -7.19 -0.96 -1.01
C ALA A 235 -8.17 0.12 -1.46
N VAL A 236 -7.78 0.98 -2.39
CA VAL A 236 -8.62 2.01 -2.99
C VAL A 236 -8.62 1.84 -4.49
N THR A 237 -9.79 1.74 -5.08
CA THR A 237 -9.97 1.72 -6.54
C THR A 237 -11.27 2.43 -6.93
N LYS A 238 -11.25 3.15 -8.05
CA LYS A 238 -12.44 3.75 -8.64
C LYS A 238 -13.15 2.79 -9.61
N SER A 239 -12.54 1.63 -9.93
CA SER A 239 -13.15 0.64 -10.82
C SER A 239 -14.22 -0.17 -10.12
N PRO A 240 -15.49 -0.12 -10.56
CA PRO A 240 -16.54 -0.94 -10.01
C PRO A 240 -16.34 -2.44 -10.28
N GLU A 241 -15.63 -2.78 -11.37
CA GLU A 241 -15.35 -4.16 -11.75
C GLU A 241 -14.32 -4.80 -10.81
N LEU A 242 -13.24 -4.06 -10.49
CA LEU A 242 -12.21 -4.54 -9.59
C LEU A 242 -12.69 -4.65 -8.14
N ARG A 243 -13.71 -3.88 -7.77
CA ARG A 243 -14.26 -3.88 -6.42
C ARG A 243 -15.21 -5.06 -6.14
N ARG A 244 -15.73 -5.73 -7.15
CA ARG A 244 -16.65 -6.90 -7.03
C ARG A 244 -15.88 -8.17 -6.74
#